data_9e198c6c6b84ce9e62bf4a7028237f28
#
_entry.id   9e198c6c6b84ce9e62bf4a7028237f28
#
_cell.length_a   1.000
_cell.length_b   1.000
_cell.length_c   1.000
_cell.angle_alpha   90.00
_cell.angle_beta   90.00
_cell.angle_gamma   90.00
#
_symmetry.space_group_name_H-M   'P 1'
#
loop_
_entity.id
_entity.type
_entity.pdbx_description
1 polymer ?
#
loop_
_entity_poly.entity_id
_entity_poly.type
_entity_poly.pdbx_seq_one_letter_code
_entity_poly.pdbx_strand_id
1 'polypeptide(L)'
;MGASTAVFKGDTVLLVKRGRAPWRGLWSLPGGSNEPGESAREAAFRELKEETGITAEIEGVVENVELTATDDGGPVTWRLAMFYGRYARGSLQPGSDASDANWVATADLEKLSLTEGTASLIRLAASRIRGSSA
;
A
#
# COMPACT_ATOMS: atom_id res chain seq x y z
N MET A 1 -3.73 4.19 -13.96
CA MET A 1 -2.44 3.88 -13.35
C MET A 1 -2.42 4.35 -11.90
N GLY A 2 -1.81 3.60 -11.04
CA GLY A 2 -1.76 3.94 -9.63
C GLY A 2 -0.44 3.57 -8.97
N ALA A 3 -0.31 3.90 -7.70
CA ALA A 3 0.88 3.62 -6.92
C ALA A 3 0.50 3.27 -5.49
N SER A 4 1.23 2.35 -4.90
CA SER A 4 1.06 1.93 -3.50
C SER A 4 2.43 1.82 -2.84
N THR A 5 2.45 1.84 -1.50
CA THR A 5 3.69 1.80 -0.76
C THR A 5 3.60 0.82 0.41
N ALA A 6 4.61 -0.04 0.53
CA ALA A 6 4.83 -0.83 1.73
C ALA A 6 5.69 0.00 2.68
N VAL A 7 5.08 0.54 3.73
CA VAL A 7 5.75 1.39 4.71
C VAL A 7 6.03 0.59 5.97
N PHE A 8 7.28 0.55 6.37
CA PHE A 8 7.70 -0.19 7.56
C PHE A 8 8.02 0.72 8.73
N LYS A 9 7.62 0.28 9.90
CA LYS A 9 7.95 0.91 11.17
C LYS A 9 8.36 -0.21 12.12
N GLY A 10 9.66 -0.35 12.34
CA GLY A 10 10.17 -1.54 13.03
C GLY A 10 9.83 -2.80 12.25
N ASP A 11 9.27 -3.79 12.89
CA ASP A 11 8.84 -5.05 12.27
C ASP A 11 7.37 -5.06 11.88
N THR A 12 6.76 -3.87 11.77
CA THR A 12 5.37 -3.73 11.33
C THR A 12 5.31 -3.07 9.95
N VAL A 13 4.22 -3.33 9.24
CA VAL A 13 3.91 -2.73 7.95
C VAL A 13 2.54 -2.06 8.03
N LEU A 14 2.41 -0.94 7.35
CA LEU A 14 1.16 -0.18 7.33
C LEU A 14 0.18 -0.79 6.34
N LEU A 15 -1.00 -1.14 6.84
CA LEU A 15 -2.08 -1.68 6.01
C LEU A 15 -3.35 -0.85 6.19
N VAL A 16 -4.14 -0.79 5.14
CA VAL A 16 -5.47 -0.17 5.16
C VAL A 16 -6.52 -1.21 4.83
N LYS A 17 -7.67 -1.11 5.48
CA LYS A 17 -8.82 -1.94 5.17
C LYS A 17 -9.68 -1.21 4.16
N ARG A 18 -9.94 -1.84 3.04
CA ARG A 18 -10.68 -1.21 1.96
C ARG A 18 -12.14 -0.98 2.36
N GLY A 19 -12.59 0.25 2.21
CA GLY A 19 -13.97 0.64 2.48
C GLY A 19 -14.88 0.58 1.27
N ARG A 20 -14.33 0.35 0.08
CA ARG A 20 -15.06 0.33 -1.20
C ARG A 20 -14.70 -0.85 -2.07
N ALA A 21 -15.63 -1.20 -2.97
CA ALA A 21 -15.34 -2.15 -4.04
C ALA A 21 -14.28 -1.57 -4.98
N PRO A 22 -13.46 -2.37 -5.66
CA PRO A 22 -13.35 -3.82 -5.44
C PRO A 22 -12.62 -4.15 -4.14
N TRP A 23 -12.76 -5.40 -3.70
CA TRP A 23 -12.07 -5.95 -2.52
C TRP A 23 -12.45 -5.26 -1.20
N ARG A 24 -13.69 -4.78 -1.08
CA ARG A 24 -14.18 -4.20 0.17
C ARG A 24 -13.98 -5.17 1.34
N GLY A 25 -13.46 -4.65 2.45
CA GLY A 25 -13.24 -5.44 3.66
C GLY A 25 -11.92 -6.18 3.71
N LEU A 26 -11.15 -6.18 2.61
CA LEU A 26 -9.82 -6.77 2.60
C LEU A 26 -8.77 -5.72 2.96
N TRP A 27 -7.69 -6.19 3.55
CA TRP A 27 -6.55 -5.33 3.87
C TRP A 27 -5.57 -5.28 2.69
N SER A 28 -5.01 -4.12 2.46
CA SER A 28 -4.06 -3.90 1.36
C SER A 28 -3.05 -2.83 1.73
N LEU A 29 -2.05 -2.65 0.86
CA LEU A 29 -1.12 -1.53 0.99
C LEU A 29 -1.85 -0.22 0.65
N PRO A 30 -1.53 0.87 1.36
CA PRO A 30 -2.11 2.17 1.01
C PRO A 30 -1.63 2.63 -0.37
N GLY A 31 -2.51 3.28 -1.10
CA GLY A 31 -2.22 3.78 -2.43
C GLY A 31 -3.47 4.21 -3.17
N GLY A 32 -3.31 4.64 -4.38
CA GLY A 32 -4.41 5.09 -5.22
C GLY A 32 -3.96 5.50 -6.61
N SER A 33 -4.86 6.15 -7.33
CA SER A 33 -4.63 6.55 -8.72
C SER A 33 -3.74 7.77 -8.84
N ASN A 34 -2.95 7.81 -9.91
CA ASN A 34 -2.19 9.01 -10.26
C ASN A 34 -3.13 10.12 -10.71
N GLU A 35 -2.82 11.34 -10.32
CA GLU A 35 -3.46 12.53 -10.88
C GLU A 35 -2.71 12.95 -12.16
N PRO A 36 -3.35 13.72 -13.05
CA PRO A 36 -2.69 14.20 -14.26
C PRO A 36 -1.39 14.94 -13.94
N GLY A 37 -0.32 14.58 -14.63
CA GLY A 37 0.99 15.20 -14.44
C GLY A 37 1.78 14.69 -13.24
N GLU A 38 1.20 13.79 -12.46
CA GLU A 38 1.83 13.24 -11.26
C GLU A 38 2.66 12.00 -11.62
N SER A 39 3.88 11.91 -11.10
CA SER A 39 4.66 10.68 -11.22
C SER A 39 4.09 9.61 -10.28
N ALA A 40 4.45 8.35 -10.54
CA ALA A 40 4.03 7.26 -9.65
C ALA A 40 4.51 7.49 -8.21
N ARG A 41 5.75 7.96 -8.04
CA ARG A 41 6.31 8.25 -6.72
C ARG A 41 5.55 9.38 -6.01
N GLU A 42 5.20 10.42 -6.73
CA GLU A 42 4.40 11.52 -6.19
C GLU A 42 3.01 11.05 -5.78
N ALA A 43 2.38 10.21 -6.60
CA ALA A 43 1.08 9.63 -6.29
C ALA A 43 1.16 8.75 -5.04
N ALA A 44 2.19 7.92 -4.94
CA ALA A 44 2.38 7.06 -3.77
C ALA A 44 2.50 7.88 -2.49
N PHE A 45 3.30 8.94 -2.53
CA PHE A 45 3.53 9.82 -1.39
C PHE A 45 2.24 10.53 -0.97
N ARG A 46 1.52 11.08 -1.92
CA ARG A 46 0.26 11.81 -1.68
C ARG A 46 -0.83 10.89 -1.14
N GLU A 47 -1.05 9.76 -1.80
CA GLU A 47 -2.10 8.81 -1.41
C GLU A 47 -1.85 8.22 -0.02
N LEU A 48 -0.59 7.93 0.30
CA LEU A 48 -0.23 7.46 1.63
C LEU A 48 -0.70 8.43 2.70
N LYS A 49 -0.42 9.71 2.52
CA LYS A 49 -0.81 10.74 3.48
C LYS A 49 -2.33 10.92 3.53
N GLU A 50 -2.98 10.93 2.39
CA GLU A 50 -4.44 11.08 2.33
C GLU A 50 -5.18 9.91 3.00
N GLU A 51 -4.72 8.69 2.77
CA GLU A 51 -5.39 7.51 3.29
C GLU A 51 -5.06 7.19 4.75
N THR A 52 -3.88 7.57 5.21
CA THR A 52 -3.40 7.09 6.52
C THR A 52 -2.91 8.18 7.45
N GLY A 53 -2.65 9.38 6.96
CA GLY A 53 -2.02 10.45 7.75
C GLY A 53 -0.51 10.29 7.89
N ILE A 54 0.07 9.28 7.28
CA ILE A 54 1.48 8.94 7.45
C ILE A 54 2.33 9.51 6.31
N THR A 55 3.51 10.02 6.67
CA THR A 55 4.54 10.39 5.73
C THR A 55 5.70 9.42 5.85
N ALA A 56 6.18 8.92 4.73
CA ALA A 56 7.27 7.95 4.69
C ALA A 56 8.42 8.44 3.83
N GLU A 57 9.61 7.94 4.10
CA GLU A 57 10.73 8.04 3.18
C GLU A 57 10.62 6.88 2.21
N ILE A 58 10.28 7.18 0.96
CA ILE A 58 10.13 6.18 -0.09
C ILE A 58 11.53 5.89 -0.64
N GLU A 59 11.98 4.64 -0.49
CA GLU A 59 13.35 4.26 -0.82
C GLU A 59 13.50 3.66 -2.20
N GLY A 60 12.47 3.04 -2.74
CA GLY A 60 12.56 2.46 -4.07
C GLY A 60 11.31 1.75 -4.52
N VAL A 61 11.40 1.17 -5.70
CA VAL A 61 10.33 0.39 -6.31
C VAL A 61 10.56 -1.09 -6.01
N VAL A 62 9.51 -1.78 -5.55
CA VAL A 62 9.53 -3.22 -5.38
C VAL A 62 9.23 -3.89 -6.71
N GLU A 63 8.13 -3.49 -7.31
CA GLU A 63 7.60 -4.15 -8.49
C GLU A 63 6.52 -3.30 -9.15
N ASN A 64 6.31 -3.50 -10.45
CA ASN A 64 5.13 -3.00 -11.13
C ASN A 64 4.19 -4.18 -11.29
N VAL A 65 2.95 -4.04 -10.83
CA VAL A 65 1.97 -5.12 -10.87
C VAL A 65 0.74 -4.73 -11.67
N GLU A 66 0.08 -5.75 -12.21
CA GLU A 66 -1.17 -5.59 -12.91
C GLU A 66 -2.22 -6.42 -12.15
N LEU A 67 -3.27 -5.76 -11.70
CA LEU A 67 -4.35 -6.40 -10.94
C LEU A 67 -5.64 -6.32 -11.74
N THR A 68 -6.36 -7.44 -11.83
CA THR A 68 -7.65 -7.47 -12.50
C THR A 68 -8.72 -7.89 -11.50
N ALA A 69 -9.82 -7.13 -11.49
CA ALA A 69 -10.99 -7.45 -10.68
C ALA A 69 -12.25 -7.12 -11.46
N THR A 70 -13.39 -7.61 -11.00
CA THR A 70 -14.67 -7.33 -11.65
C THR A 70 -15.43 -6.33 -10.79
N ASP A 71 -15.90 -5.26 -11.43
CA ASP A 71 -16.81 -4.29 -10.82
C ASP A 71 -18.14 -4.27 -11.58
N ASP A 72 -19.00 -3.29 -11.31
CA ASP A 72 -20.32 -3.19 -11.93
C ASP A 72 -20.28 -3.03 -13.45
N GLY A 73 -19.16 -2.51 -13.97
CA GLY A 73 -18.95 -2.32 -15.41
C GLY A 73 -18.26 -3.48 -16.08
N GLY A 74 -17.91 -4.55 -15.35
CA GLY A 74 -17.18 -5.70 -15.87
C GLY A 74 -15.73 -5.75 -15.38
N PRO A 75 -14.85 -6.50 -16.08
CA PRO A 75 -13.46 -6.63 -15.65
C PRO A 75 -12.72 -5.28 -15.75
N VAL A 76 -11.96 -4.97 -14.71
CA VAL A 76 -11.12 -3.77 -14.65
C VAL A 76 -9.70 -4.17 -14.32
N THR A 77 -8.74 -3.60 -15.04
CA THR A 77 -7.32 -3.87 -14.81
C THR A 77 -6.64 -2.60 -14.30
N TRP A 78 -5.94 -2.76 -13.16
CA TRP A 78 -5.13 -1.68 -12.59
C TRP A 78 -3.66 -1.99 -12.78
N ARG A 79 -2.90 -0.96 -13.16
CA ARG A 79 -1.44 -1.03 -13.20
C ARG A 79 -0.91 -0.20 -12.06
N LEU A 80 -0.16 -0.85 -11.17
CA LEU A 80 0.33 -0.24 -9.96
C LEU A 80 1.86 -0.32 -9.88
N ALA A 81 2.47 0.82 -9.57
CA ALA A 81 3.86 0.83 -9.15
C ALA A 81 3.88 0.61 -7.63
N MET A 82 4.61 -0.40 -7.19
CA MET A 82 4.69 -0.76 -5.77
C MET A 82 6.02 -0.29 -5.22
N PHE A 83 5.95 0.66 -4.30
CA PHE A 83 7.13 1.23 -3.63
C PHE A 83 7.33 0.62 -2.25
N TYR A 84 8.50 0.82 -1.69
CA TYR A 84 8.77 0.50 -0.31
C TYR A 84 9.47 1.67 0.37
N GLY A 85 9.27 1.81 1.67
CA GLY A 85 9.86 2.89 2.42
C GLY A 85 9.72 2.70 3.92
N ARG A 86 10.15 3.71 4.66
CA ARG A 86 10.16 3.70 6.13
C ARG A 86 9.33 4.85 6.68
N TYR A 87 8.69 4.58 7.80
CA TYR A 87 7.97 5.61 8.53
C TYR A 87 8.88 6.79 8.83
N ALA A 88 8.43 7.99 8.53
CA ALA A 88 9.13 9.22 8.87
C ALA A 88 8.39 10.02 9.94
N ARG A 89 7.08 10.24 9.76
CA ARG A 89 6.28 11.01 10.72
C ARG A 89 4.78 10.83 10.45
N GLY A 90 3.98 11.35 11.34
CA GLY A 90 2.53 11.37 11.24
C GLY A 90 1.86 10.40 12.19
N SER A 91 0.55 10.57 12.35
CA SER A 91 -0.31 9.70 13.17
C SER A 91 -1.37 9.06 12.31
N LEU A 92 -1.69 7.81 12.59
CA LEU A 92 -2.70 7.08 11.82
C LEU A 92 -4.06 7.76 11.88
N GLN A 93 -4.59 8.09 10.71
CA GLN A 93 -5.93 8.60 10.52
C GLN A 93 -6.48 8.03 9.21
N PRO A 94 -7.35 7.02 9.26
CA PRO A 94 -7.92 6.47 8.04
C PRO A 94 -8.62 7.57 7.24
N GLY A 95 -8.32 7.63 5.94
CA GLY A 95 -8.97 8.56 5.03
C GLY A 95 -10.37 8.09 4.65
N SER A 96 -11.04 8.85 3.78
CA SER A 96 -12.43 8.59 3.41
C SER A 96 -12.65 7.25 2.69
N ASP A 97 -11.64 6.73 1.99
CA ASP A 97 -11.75 5.50 1.22
C ASP A 97 -11.32 4.25 2.01
N ALA A 98 -10.81 4.43 3.21
CA ALA A 98 -10.37 3.34 4.07
C ALA A 98 -11.31 3.24 5.26
N SER A 99 -11.79 2.02 5.57
CA SER A 99 -12.60 1.81 6.76
C SER A 99 -11.74 1.65 8.01
N ASP A 100 -10.46 1.35 7.85
CA ASP A 100 -9.51 1.23 8.96
C ASP A 100 -8.07 1.32 8.44
N ALA A 101 -7.12 1.58 9.32
CA ALA A 101 -5.70 1.57 9.04
C ALA A 101 -4.95 1.10 10.28
N ASN A 102 -3.90 0.30 10.10
CA ASN A 102 -3.16 -0.23 11.23
C ASN A 102 -1.72 -0.61 10.87
N TRP A 103 -0.86 -0.59 11.86
CA TRP A 103 0.48 -1.16 11.78
C TRP A 103 0.38 -2.63 12.18
N VAL A 104 0.75 -3.52 11.27
CA VAL A 104 0.59 -4.97 11.48
C VAL A 104 1.96 -5.62 11.44
N ALA A 105 2.25 -6.43 12.46
CA ALA A 105 3.50 -7.18 12.47
C ALA A 105 3.59 -8.08 11.24
N THR A 106 4.73 -8.08 10.57
CA THR A 106 4.91 -8.90 9.36
C THR A 106 4.73 -10.40 9.66
N ALA A 107 4.96 -10.81 10.90
CA ALA A 107 4.70 -12.18 11.33
C ALA A 107 3.21 -12.52 11.44
N ASP A 108 2.35 -11.50 11.47
CA ASP A 108 0.90 -11.68 11.67
C ASP A 108 0.08 -11.50 10.40
N LEU A 109 0.70 -11.34 9.25
CA LEU A 109 -0.01 -11.12 7.98
C LEU A 109 -1.01 -12.22 7.66
N GLU A 110 -0.72 -13.46 8.04
CA GLU A 110 -1.59 -14.60 7.79
C GLU A 110 -2.89 -14.53 8.56
N LYS A 111 -2.97 -13.72 9.61
CA LYS A 111 -4.18 -13.56 10.43
C LYS A 111 -5.20 -12.62 9.81
N LEU A 112 -4.82 -11.94 8.73
CA LEU A 112 -5.67 -10.96 8.06
C LEU A 112 -6.11 -11.45 6.69
N SER A 113 -7.31 -10.99 6.29
CA SER A 113 -7.77 -11.19 4.91
C SER A 113 -7.15 -10.11 4.03
N LEU A 114 -6.12 -10.47 3.30
CA LEU A 114 -5.38 -9.56 2.44
C LEU A 114 -5.83 -9.67 0.98
N THR A 115 -5.68 -8.59 0.23
CA THR A 115 -5.82 -8.66 -1.22
C THR A 115 -4.76 -9.61 -1.79
N GLU A 116 -5.10 -10.27 -2.90
CA GLU A 116 -4.21 -11.26 -3.52
C GLU A 116 -2.84 -10.67 -3.84
N GLY A 117 -1.79 -11.40 -3.50
CA GLY A 117 -0.41 -11.00 -3.77
C GLY A 117 0.20 -10.03 -2.77
N THR A 118 -0.61 -9.44 -1.88
CA THR A 118 -0.14 -8.42 -0.94
C THR A 118 0.90 -8.96 0.03
N ALA A 119 0.69 -10.15 0.58
CA ALA A 119 1.65 -10.73 1.51
C ALA A 119 3.02 -10.98 0.85
N SER A 120 3.02 -11.47 -0.38
CA SER A 120 4.25 -11.70 -1.14
C SER A 120 5.00 -10.40 -1.43
N LEU A 121 4.27 -9.35 -1.80
CA LEU A 121 4.85 -8.03 -2.03
C LEU A 121 5.46 -7.46 -0.75
N ILE A 122 4.79 -7.62 0.37
CA ILE A 122 5.29 -7.14 1.66
C ILE A 122 6.58 -7.86 2.04
N ARG A 123 6.65 -9.17 1.84
CA ARG A 123 7.85 -9.96 2.12
C ARG A 123 9.02 -9.54 1.24
N LEU A 124 8.75 -9.29 -0.04
CA LEU A 124 9.77 -8.80 -0.96
C LEU A 124 10.25 -7.40 -0.56
N ALA A 125 9.33 -6.51 -0.23
CA ALA A 125 9.65 -5.17 0.25
C ALA A 125 10.48 -5.23 1.54
N ALA A 126 10.11 -6.11 2.47
CA ALA A 126 10.83 -6.29 3.73
C ALA A 126 12.27 -6.74 3.48
N SER A 127 12.49 -7.60 2.49
CA SER A 127 13.85 -8.03 2.16
C SER A 127 14.70 -6.88 1.61
N ARG A 128 14.09 -5.97 0.88
CA ARG A 128 14.79 -4.80 0.34
C ARG A 128 15.13 -3.79 1.43
N ILE A 129 14.22 -3.59 2.37
CA ILE A 129 14.45 -2.72 3.53
C ILE A 129 15.63 -3.25 4.34
N ARG A 130 15.67 -4.55 4.62
CA ARG A 130 16.78 -5.17 5.35
C ARG A 130 18.11 -5.03 4.60
N GLY A 131 18.09 -5.20 3.29
CA GLY A 131 19.28 -5.04 2.46
C GLY A 131 19.81 -3.61 2.46
N SER A 132 18.92 -2.61 2.49
CA SER A 132 19.30 -1.20 2.50
C SER A 132 19.76 -0.70 3.88
N SER A 133 19.54 -1.49 4.93
CA SER A 133 19.93 -1.14 6.30
C SER A 133 21.38 -1.50 6.63
N ALA A 134 22.05 -2.16 5.73
CA ALA A 134 23.41 -2.65 5.95
C ALA A 134 24.44 -1.54 6.14
#